data_0f18b215f5deeed01fcb1600dd335870
#
_entry.id   0f18b215f5deeed01fcb1600dd335870
#
_cell.length_a   1.000
_cell.length_b   1.000
_cell.length_c   1.000
_cell.angle_alpha   90.00
_cell.angle_beta   90.00
_cell.angle_gamma   90.00
#
_symmetry.space_group_name_H-M   'P 1'
#
loop_
_entity.id
_entity.type
_entity.pdbx_description
1 polymer ?
#
loop_
_entity_poly.entity_id
_entity_poly.type
_entity_poly.pdbx_seq_one_letter_code
_entity_poly.pdbx_strand_id
1 'polypeptide(L)'
;MSINEIKVFKPFGPSIVKVVIPENLLSILNNYIDETIMDEKKIKKLDHGFKLAGNVQQEFQLEEEFVKSSGLLNFLFIAVQKWIELVEKKKINNFNLLSSWIVRQFENEYNPIHTHGGHISGVGYLKLPTNFGETFQDNKKNNFNGKLSLVHGSQMFNCKSTFTITPKVGDFYFFPNYLMHIVYPFYRKDEERRSISFNALIDENI
;
A
#
# COMPACT_ATOMS: atom_id res chain seq x y z
N MET A 1 -14.74 9.27 -12.19
CA MET A 1 -14.39 9.23 -10.75
C MET A 1 -13.55 10.45 -10.43
N SER A 2 -13.85 11.18 -9.37
CA SER A 2 -13.04 12.33 -8.93
C SER A 2 -12.26 11.94 -7.69
N ILE A 3 -10.99 12.35 -7.63
CA ILE A 3 -10.19 12.24 -6.40
C ILE A 3 -10.47 13.49 -5.58
N ASN A 4 -11.06 13.32 -4.40
CA ASN A 4 -11.52 14.44 -3.57
C ASN A 4 -10.38 15.09 -2.78
N GLU A 5 -9.38 14.31 -2.39
CA GLU A 5 -8.22 14.81 -1.66
C GLU A 5 -6.94 14.15 -2.17
N ILE A 6 -5.90 14.95 -2.44
CA ILE A 6 -4.56 14.50 -2.79
C ILE A 6 -3.51 15.28 -2.00
N LYS A 7 -2.62 14.56 -1.29
CA LYS A 7 -1.48 15.15 -0.57
C LYS A 7 -0.18 14.60 -1.11
N VAL A 8 0.74 15.50 -1.47
CA VAL A 8 2.08 15.14 -1.95
C VAL A 8 3.10 15.41 -0.85
N PHE A 9 3.97 14.44 -0.62
CA PHE A 9 5.07 14.54 0.35
C PHE A 9 6.40 14.35 -0.38
N LYS A 10 7.36 15.25 -0.13
CA LYS A 10 8.75 15.14 -0.57
C LYS A 10 9.69 15.12 0.63
N PRO A 11 9.71 14.06 1.44
CA PRO A 11 10.50 14.04 2.68
C PRO A 11 12.01 13.93 2.43
N PHE A 12 12.41 13.53 1.21
CA PHE A 12 13.83 13.41 0.82
C PHE A 12 13.95 13.59 -0.69
N GLY A 13 13.85 13.63 -1.63
CA GLY A 13 14.00 13.76 -3.06
C GLY A 13 12.79 13.19 -3.81
N PRO A 14 12.54 11.85 -3.75
CA PRO A 14 11.33 11.29 -4.32
C PRO A 14 10.09 11.77 -3.58
N SER A 15 9.05 12.06 -4.32
CA SER A 15 7.75 12.43 -3.75
C SER A 15 6.94 11.19 -3.37
N ILE A 16 6.11 11.35 -2.36
CA ILE A 16 5.11 10.38 -1.94
C ILE A 16 3.75 11.07 -2.00
N VAL A 17 2.77 10.39 -2.55
CA VAL A 17 1.40 10.91 -2.64
C VAL A 17 0.47 10.12 -1.74
N LYS A 18 -0.44 10.84 -1.10
CA LYS A 18 -1.56 10.27 -0.39
C LYS A 18 -2.86 10.70 -1.06
N VAL A 19 -3.74 9.76 -1.31
CA VAL A 19 -5.14 9.99 -1.74
C VAL A 19 -6.09 9.21 -0.84
N VAL A 20 -7.37 9.54 -0.91
CA VAL A 20 -8.42 8.80 -0.19
C VAL A 20 -9.17 7.90 -1.15
N ILE A 21 -9.30 6.63 -0.80
CA ILE A 21 -10.12 5.67 -1.54
C ILE A 21 -11.59 6.10 -1.42
N PRO A 22 -12.35 6.23 -2.52
CA PRO A 22 -13.78 6.49 -2.45
C PRO A 22 -14.51 5.40 -1.65
N GLU A 23 -15.47 5.79 -0.82
CA GLU A 23 -16.19 4.86 0.07
C GLU A 23 -16.85 3.69 -0.67
N ASN A 24 -17.43 3.96 -1.84
CA ASN A 24 -18.00 2.90 -2.68
C ASN A 24 -16.94 1.90 -3.15
N LEU A 25 -15.76 2.36 -3.55
CA LEU A 25 -14.65 1.48 -3.95
C LEU A 25 -14.12 0.70 -2.75
N LEU A 26 -13.97 1.35 -1.59
CA LEU A 26 -13.55 0.71 -0.35
C LEU A 26 -14.49 -0.44 0.04
N SER A 27 -15.80 -0.21 -0.07
CA SER A 27 -16.82 -1.23 0.19
C SER A 27 -16.76 -2.39 -0.81
N ILE A 28 -16.65 -2.09 -2.12
CA ILE A 28 -16.52 -3.11 -3.18
C ILE A 28 -15.28 -3.99 -2.94
N LEU A 29 -14.15 -3.38 -2.61
CA LEU A 29 -12.90 -4.12 -2.34
C LEU A 29 -13.05 -5.03 -1.12
N ASN A 30 -13.59 -4.54 -0.02
CA ASN A 30 -13.77 -5.34 1.18
C ASN A 30 -14.74 -6.51 0.95
N ASN A 31 -15.87 -6.29 0.27
CA ASN A 31 -16.82 -7.35 -0.04
C ASN A 31 -16.19 -8.45 -0.91
N TYR A 32 -15.47 -8.07 -1.98
CA TYR A 32 -14.75 -9.04 -2.81
C TYR A 32 -13.75 -9.88 -2.01
N ILE A 33 -13.01 -9.24 -1.08
CA ILE A 33 -12.04 -9.93 -0.24
C ILE A 33 -12.76 -10.89 0.69
N ASP A 34 -13.84 -10.45 1.35
CA ASP A 34 -14.62 -11.29 2.26
C ASP A 34 -15.22 -12.51 1.54
N GLU A 35 -15.75 -12.35 0.34
CA GLU A 35 -16.21 -13.46 -0.51
C GLU A 35 -15.06 -14.39 -0.92
N THR A 36 -13.89 -13.81 -1.29
CA THR A 36 -12.73 -14.60 -1.74
C THR A 36 -12.16 -15.48 -0.63
N ILE A 37 -12.09 -14.98 0.61
CA ILE A 37 -11.56 -15.76 1.75
C ILE A 37 -12.49 -16.89 2.19
N MET A 38 -13.76 -16.83 1.86
CA MET A 38 -14.73 -17.93 2.11
C MET A 38 -14.64 -19.07 1.11
N ASP A 39 -13.96 -18.86 -0.02
CA ASP A 39 -13.75 -19.87 -1.06
C ASP A 39 -12.29 -20.40 -1.01
N GLU A 40 -12.12 -21.57 -0.37
CA GLU A 40 -10.80 -22.20 -0.23
C GLU A 40 -10.12 -22.50 -1.58
N LYS A 41 -10.88 -22.80 -2.63
CA LYS A 41 -10.32 -23.08 -3.95
C LYS A 41 -9.83 -21.80 -4.62
N LYS A 42 -10.64 -20.74 -4.50
CA LYS A 42 -10.30 -19.41 -5.03
C LYS A 42 -9.07 -18.83 -4.35
N ILE A 43 -9.00 -18.89 -3.02
CA ILE A 43 -7.86 -18.38 -2.26
C ILE A 43 -6.55 -19.11 -2.63
N LYS A 44 -6.58 -20.45 -2.78
CA LYS A 44 -5.42 -21.24 -3.22
C LYS A 44 -4.98 -20.91 -4.65
N LYS A 45 -5.94 -20.68 -5.55
CA LYS A 45 -5.66 -20.28 -6.94
C LYS A 45 -5.00 -18.92 -7.04
N LEU A 46 -5.41 -17.99 -6.18
CA LEU A 46 -4.96 -16.59 -6.17
C LEU A 46 -3.75 -16.37 -5.27
N ASP A 47 -3.29 -17.37 -4.52
CA ASP A 47 -2.14 -17.25 -3.63
C ASP A 47 -0.93 -16.65 -4.35
N HIS A 48 -0.35 -15.62 -3.75
CA HIS A 48 0.74 -14.84 -4.30
C HIS A 48 1.93 -14.72 -3.35
N GLY A 49 1.78 -15.19 -2.13
CA GLY A 49 2.78 -15.03 -1.06
C GLY A 49 4.17 -15.52 -1.43
N PHE A 50 4.28 -16.60 -2.23
CA PHE A 50 5.57 -17.16 -2.68
C PHE A 50 6.41 -16.19 -3.55
N LYS A 51 5.83 -15.11 -4.07
CA LYS A 51 6.51 -14.06 -4.86
C LYS A 51 6.80 -12.79 -4.07
N LEU A 52 6.30 -12.70 -2.84
CA LEU A 52 6.33 -11.49 -2.04
C LEU A 52 7.29 -11.65 -0.85
N ALA A 53 7.72 -10.52 -0.30
CA ALA A 53 8.67 -10.49 0.82
C ALA A 53 8.00 -10.69 2.19
N GLY A 54 6.68 -10.66 2.24
CA GLY A 54 5.91 -10.71 3.48
C GLY A 54 6.13 -11.99 4.28
N ASN A 55 6.28 -11.86 5.59
CA ASN A 55 6.15 -12.96 6.53
C ASN A 55 4.76 -12.92 7.14
N VAL A 56 3.78 -13.22 6.30
CA VAL A 56 2.34 -13.13 6.59
C VAL A 56 1.62 -14.38 6.09
N GLN A 57 0.53 -14.74 6.71
CA GLN A 57 -0.21 -15.98 6.39
C GLN A 57 -0.91 -15.90 5.04
N GLN A 58 -1.35 -14.71 4.62
CA GLN A 58 -2.20 -14.63 3.46
C GLN A 58 -1.93 -13.40 2.60
N GLU A 59 -1.43 -13.66 1.40
CA GLU A 59 -1.27 -12.70 0.32
C GLU A 59 -1.83 -13.30 -0.97
N PHE A 60 -2.79 -12.62 -1.60
CA PHE A 60 -3.40 -13.13 -2.82
C PHE A 60 -3.60 -12.05 -3.88
N GLN A 61 -3.41 -12.43 -5.13
CA GLN A 61 -3.55 -11.55 -6.27
C GLN A 61 -5.04 -11.25 -6.54
N LEU A 62 -5.34 -10.02 -6.96
CA LEU A 62 -6.66 -9.68 -7.46
C LEU A 62 -6.83 -10.17 -8.90
N GLU A 63 -8.01 -10.69 -9.21
CA GLU A 63 -8.35 -11.10 -10.57
C GLU A 63 -8.42 -9.87 -11.49
N GLU A 64 -7.86 -9.97 -12.68
CA GLU A 64 -7.76 -8.85 -13.64
C GLU A 64 -9.15 -8.30 -14.01
N GLU A 65 -10.14 -9.18 -14.18
CA GLU A 65 -11.50 -8.80 -14.47
C GLU A 65 -12.11 -7.96 -13.33
N PHE A 66 -11.89 -8.38 -12.08
CA PHE A 66 -12.33 -7.63 -10.91
C PHE A 66 -11.65 -6.27 -10.83
N VAL A 67 -10.35 -6.19 -11.05
CA VAL A 67 -9.59 -4.93 -11.04
C VAL A 67 -10.16 -3.93 -12.03
N LYS A 68 -10.57 -4.40 -13.22
CA LYS A 68 -11.19 -3.56 -14.27
C LYS A 68 -12.63 -3.16 -13.91
N SER A 69 -13.45 -4.11 -13.52
CA SER A 69 -14.89 -3.91 -13.30
C SER A 69 -15.21 -3.12 -12.02
N SER A 70 -14.42 -3.27 -10.97
CA SER A 70 -14.60 -2.56 -9.69
C SER A 70 -14.32 -1.05 -9.77
N GLY A 71 -13.63 -0.59 -10.81
CA GLY A 71 -13.13 0.78 -10.93
C GLY A 71 -11.77 1.01 -10.26
N LEU A 72 -11.14 -0.02 -9.68
CA LEU A 72 -9.83 0.07 -9.06
C LEU A 72 -8.77 0.56 -10.06
N LEU A 73 -8.71 -0.04 -11.26
CA LEU A 73 -7.75 0.36 -12.30
C LEU A 73 -7.87 1.85 -12.63
N ASN A 74 -9.08 2.34 -12.80
CA ASN A 74 -9.33 3.76 -13.10
C ASN A 74 -8.94 4.67 -11.92
N PHE A 75 -9.21 4.26 -10.69
CA PHE A 75 -8.77 4.98 -9.49
C PHE A 75 -7.25 5.11 -9.44
N LEU A 76 -6.51 4.01 -9.63
CA LEU A 76 -5.04 4.00 -9.62
C LEU A 76 -4.48 4.90 -10.73
N PHE A 77 -4.99 4.78 -11.95
CA PHE A 77 -4.56 5.59 -13.09
C PHE A 77 -4.74 7.10 -12.82
N ILE A 78 -5.94 7.51 -12.39
CA ILE A 78 -6.23 8.94 -12.12
C ILE A 78 -5.34 9.47 -10.99
N ALA A 79 -5.10 8.68 -9.94
CA ALA A 79 -4.23 9.08 -8.83
C ALA A 79 -2.79 9.31 -9.29
N VAL A 80 -2.24 8.37 -10.08
CA VAL A 80 -0.88 8.46 -10.62
C VAL A 80 -0.77 9.63 -11.60
N GLN A 81 -1.73 9.79 -12.50
CA GLN A 81 -1.75 10.91 -13.45
C GLN A 81 -1.70 12.25 -12.74
N LYS A 82 -2.55 12.46 -11.73
CA LYS A 82 -2.55 13.69 -10.92
C LYS A 82 -1.25 13.88 -10.14
N TRP A 83 -0.67 12.83 -9.62
CA TRP A 83 0.61 12.89 -8.93
C TRP A 83 1.71 13.40 -9.86
N ILE A 84 1.89 12.76 -11.02
CA ILE A 84 2.91 13.15 -12.00
C ILE A 84 2.68 14.58 -12.50
N GLU A 85 1.43 14.95 -12.77
CA GLU A 85 1.09 16.32 -13.18
C GLU A 85 1.45 17.36 -12.11
N LEU A 86 1.19 17.07 -10.84
CA LEU A 86 1.49 17.99 -9.73
C LEU A 86 2.98 18.14 -9.46
N VAL A 87 3.75 17.05 -9.58
CA VAL A 87 5.17 17.02 -9.17
C VAL A 87 6.09 17.33 -10.35
N GLU A 88 5.87 16.69 -11.49
CA GLU A 88 6.75 16.77 -12.66
C GLU A 88 6.25 17.74 -13.73
N LYS A 89 5.02 18.26 -13.59
CA LYS A 89 4.35 19.12 -14.58
C LYS A 89 4.20 18.45 -15.95
N LYS A 90 4.14 17.13 -15.98
CA LYS A 90 4.01 16.30 -17.18
C LYS A 90 2.73 15.50 -17.13
N LYS A 91 2.27 15.04 -18.30
CA LYS A 91 1.14 14.11 -18.41
C LYS A 91 1.64 12.73 -18.79
N ILE A 92 1.08 11.71 -18.18
CA ILE A 92 1.28 10.32 -18.59
C ILE A 92 0.19 9.93 -19.60
N ASN A 93 0.58 9.17 -20.61
CA ASN A 93 -0.34 8.63 -21.63
C ASN A 93 -0.57 7.13 -21.41
N ASN A 94 0.39 6.43 -20.80
CA ASN A 94 0.33 5.01 -20.54
C ASN A 94 0.43 4.71 -19.05
N PHE A 95 -0.43 3.83 -18.59
CA PHE A 95 -0.40 3.24 -17.26
C PHE A 95 -0.65 1.73 -17.41
N ASN A 96 0.39 0.95 -17.15
CA ASN A 96 0.32 -0.50 -17.22
C ASN A 96 0.41 -1.08 -15.80
N LEU A 97 -0.70 -1.58 -15.28
CA LEU A 97 -0.76 -2.28 -14.01
C LEU A 97 -0.09 -3.66 -14.16
N LEU A 98 1.05 -3.85 -13.50
CA LEU A 98 1.79 -5.11 -13.54
C LEU A 98 1.19 -6.16 -12.60
N SER A 99 0.78 -5.73 -11.41
CA SER A 99 0.18 -6.60 -10.40
C SER A 99 -0.60 -5.79 -9.38
N SER A 100 -1.61 -6.40 -8.78
CA SER A 100 -2.27 -5.89 -7.59
C SER A 100 -2.65 -7.06 -6.69
N TRP A 101 -2.45 -6.92 -5.40
CA TRP A 101 -2.66 -7.99 -4.43
C TRP A 101 -3.15 -7.47 -3.09
N ILE A 102 -3.75 -8.35 -2.33
CA ILE A 102 -4.20 -8.13 -0.96
C ILE A 102 -3.20 -8.74 0.00
N VAL A 103 -2.89 -8.02 1.06
CA VAL A 103 -2.15 -8.51 2.22
C VAL A 103 -3.08 -8.51 3.41
N ARG A 104 -3.31 -9.69 3.99
CA ARG A 104 -4.00 -9.85 5.26
C ARG A 104 -2.95 -10.20 6.30
N GLN A 105 -2.62 -9.22 7.12
CA GLN A 105 -1.63 -9.32 8.19
C GLN A 105 -2.34 -9.50 9.52
N PHE A 106 -1.85 -10.44 10.31
CA PHE A 106 -2.33 -10.74 11.66
C PHE A 106 -1.25 -10.45 12.71
N GLU A 107 -1.52 -10.79 13.97
CA GLU A 107 -0.60 -10.54 15.08
C GLU A 107 0.81 -11.12 14.81
N ASN A 108 1.85 -10.37 15.12
CA ASN A 108 3.27 -10.68 14.92
C ASN A 108 3.74 -10.81 13.46
N GLU A 109 2.87 -10.72 12.49
CA GLU A 109 3.24 -10.75 11.08
C GLU A 109 3.79 -9.40 10.59
N TYR A 110 4.68 -9.44 9.60
CA TYR A 110 5.37 -8.25 9.10
C TYR A 110 5.84 -8.41 7.66
N ASN A 111 6.14 -7.29 7.00
CA ASN A 111 6.89 -7.32 5.73
C ASN A 111 8.28 -6.76 6.00
N PRO A 112 9.36 -7.55 5.77
CA PRO A 112 10.73 -7.07 5.91
C PRO A 112 11.03 -5.95 4.93
N ILE A 113 12.19 -5.31 5.09
CA ILE A 113 12.62 -4.25 4.17
C ILE A 113 12.79 -4.81 2.77
N HIS A 114 12.14 -4.18 1.78
CA HIS A 114 12.17 -4.61 0.37
C HIS A 114 11.87 -3.44 -0.57
N THR A 115 11.96 -3.70 -1.87
CA THR A 115 11.56 -2.83 -2.98
C THR A 115 10.68 -3.61 -3.96
N HIS A 116 10.15 -2.94 -4.97
CA HIS A 116 9.31 -3.56 -5.99
C HIS A 116 9.84 -3.36 -7.40
N GLY A 117 9.31 -4.13 -8.36
CA GLY A 117 9.48 -3.90 -9.80
C GLY A 117 8.54 -2.82 -10.33
N GLY A 118 8.78 -2.36 -11.57
CA GLY A 118 7.97 -1.32 -12.21
C GLY A 118 8.54 0.09 -12.01
N HIS A 119 7.69 1.10 -12.06
CA HIS A 119 8.04 2.50 -11.81
C HIS A 119 7.38 3.02 -10.54
N ILE A 120 6.16 2.61 -10.28
CA ILE A 120 5.32 3.08 -9.18
C ILE A 120 4.78 1.89 -8.42
N SER A 121 4.79 2.02 -7.11
CA SER A 121 4.16 1.12 -6.15
C SER A 121 3.21 1.90 -5.25
N GLY A 122 2.34 1.19 -4.57
CA GLY A 122 1.47 1.81 -3.59
C GLY A 122 0.80 0.83 -2.66
N VAL A 123 0.26 1.39 -1.57
CA VAL A 123 -0.47 0.64 -0.56
C VAL A 123 -1.69 1.41 -0.07
N GLY A 124 -2.85 0.76 -0.07
CA GLY A 124 -4.11 1.27 0.48
C GLY A 124 -4.57 0.45 1.67
N TYR A 125 -5.17 1.11 2.67
CA TYR A 125 -5.62 0.46 3.89
C TYR A 125 -7.14 0.26 3.86
N LEU A 126 -7.57 -1.01 3.89
CA LEU A 126 -8.97 -1.40 3.73
C LEU A 126 -9.64 -1.75 5.07
N LYS A 127 -8.87 -2.32 6.00
CA LYS A 127 -9.30 -2.67 7.36
C LYS A 127 -8.11 -2.58 8.30
N LEU A 128 -8.35 -2.16 9.52
CA LEU A 128 -7.31 -2.06 10.54
C LEU A 128 -7.80 -2.67 11.86
N PRO A 129 -6.88 -3.16 12.70
CA PRO A 129 -7.22 -3.52 14.08
C PRO A 129 -7.68 -2.28 14.86
N THR A 130 -8.36 -2.49 15.97
CA THR A 130 -8.86 -1.42 16.86
C THR A 130 -7.73 -0.54 17.38
N ASN A 131 -6.56 -1.13 17.61
CA ASN A 131 -5.28 -0.48 17.84
C ASN A 131 -4.15 -1.45 17.47
N PHE A 132 -2.91 -0.98 17.47
CA PHE A 132 -1.76 -1.80 17.07
C PHE A 132 -1.01 -2.47 18.23
N GLY A 133 -1.55 -2.40 19.45
CA GLY A 133 -0.92 -2.95 20.67
C GLY A 133 0.14 -2.03 21.26
N GLU A 134 0.53 -2.36 22.48
CA GLU A 134 1.51 -1.61 23.25
C GLU A 134 2.94 -2.00 22.87
N THR A 135 3.90 -1.18 23.25
CA THR A 135 5.33 -1.51 23.14
C THR A 135 5.76 -2.38 24.30
N PHE A 136 6.74 -3.27 24.09
CA PHE A 136 7.30 -4.11 25.17
C PHE A 136 8.11 -3.34 26.22
N GLN A 137 8.44 -2.09 25.94
CA GLN A 137 9.21 -1.23 26.84
C GLN A 137 8.33 -0.06 27.29
N ASP A 138 8.09 0.05 28.59
CA ASP A 138 7.15 1.01 29.18
C ASP A 138 7.47 2.49 28.87
N ASN A 139 8.74 2.82 28.75
CA ASN A 139 9.20 4.20 28.52
C ASN A 139 9.50 4.52 27.04
N LYS A 140 9.06 3.69 26.10
CA LYS A 140 9.35 3.90 24.68
C LYS A 140 8.50 5.06 24.13
N LYS A 141 9.18 6.11 23.67
CA LYS A 141 8.53 7.35 23.17
C LYS A 141 7.78 7.14 21.85
N ASN A 142 8.19 6.18 21.04
CA ASN A 142 7.63 5.93 19.70
C ASN A 142 7.13 4.49 19.59
N ASN A 143 5.85 4.34 19.28
CA ASN A 143 5.27 3.07 18.92
C ASN A 143 5.24 2.94 17.39
N PHE A 144 5.93 1.94 16.81
CA PHE A 144 5.98 1.65 15.37
C PHE A 144 5.04 0.51 14.97
N ASN A 145 4.34 -0.12 15.91
CA ASN A 145 3.49 -1.27 15.64
C ASN A 145 2.50 -0.98 14.51
N GLY A 146 2.41 -1.89 13.55
CA GLY A 146 1.52 -1.82 12.40
C GLY A 146 1.81 -0.70 11.40
N LYS A 147 2.86 0.11 11.61
CA LYS A 147 3.22 1.22 10.71
C LYS A 147 4.01 0.76 9.49
N LEU A 148 3.97 1.57 8.45
CA LEU A 148 4.82 1.49 7.28
C LEU A 148 5.90 2.55 7.37
N SER A 149 7.17 2.18 7.19
CA SER A 149 8.27 3.14 7.03
C SER A 149 8.90 3.01 5.65
N LEU A 150 8.96 4.14 4.94
CA LEU A 150 9.70 4.30 3.70
C LEU A 150 11.10 4.83 4.03
N VAL A 151 12.13 4.30 3.36
CA VAL A 151 13.53 4.61 3.65
C VAL A 151 14.24 5.06 2.37
N HIS A 152 14.96 6.18 2.44
CA HIS A 152 15.77 6.70 1.34
C HIS A 152 17.01 7.44 1.85
N GLY A 153 18.19 7.10 1.31
CA GLY A 153 19.45 7.72 1.68
C GLY A 153 19.85 7.49 3.14
N SER A 154 20.73 8.34 3.65
CA SER A 154 21.26 8.30 5.02
C SER A 154 20.72 9.47 5.83
N GLN A 155 20.53 9.26 7.12
CA GLN A 155 20.18 10.34 8.03
C GLN A 155 21.40 11.23 8.25
N MET A 156 21.22 12.53 8.03
CA MET A 156 22.23 13.55 8.25
C MET A 156 21.61 14.77 8.94
N PHE A 157 22.43 15.76 9.28
CA PHE A 157 21.92 17.02 9.82
C PHE A 157 20.91 17.65 8.84
N ASN A 158 19.71 17.98 9.34
CA ASN A 158 18.58 18.49 8.55
C ASN A 158 18.08 17.58 7.41
N CYS A 159 18.47 16.29 7.37
CA CYS A 159 18.00 15.33 6.37
C CYS A 159 17.47 14.07 7.05
N LYS A 160 16.19 13.79 6.87
CA LYS A 160 15.57 12.54 7.33
C LYS A 160 15.76 11.46 6.28
N SER A 161 16.10 10.25 6.71
CA SER A 161 16.16 9.07 5.85
C SER A 161 14.89 8.20 5.90
N THR A 162 13.99 8.48 6.81
CA THR A 162 12.76 7.69 7.00
C THR A 162 11.52 8.56 6.98
N PHE A 163 10.46 8.04 6.35
CA PHE A 163 9.12 8.60 6.38
C PHE A 163 8.16 7.52 6.87
N THR A 164 7.65 7.68 8.10
CA THR A 164 6.79 6.67 8.73
C THR A 164 5.33 7.07 8.62
N ILE A 165 4.52 6.15 8.13
CA ILE A 165 3.09 6.28 7.91
C ILE A 165 2.36 5.50 9.01
N THR A 166 1.48 6.17 9.73
CA THR A 166 0.48 5.52 10.58
C THR A 166 -0.72 5.18 9.70
N PRO A 167 -1.08 3.91 9.55
CA PRO A 167 -2.21 3.50 8.72
C PRO A 167 -3.53 4.13 9.18
N LYS A 168 -4.36 4.49 8.20
CA LYS A 168 -5.75 4.90 8.41
C LYS A 168 -6.60 4.29 7.32
N VAL A 169 -7.74 3.69 7.67
CA VAL A 169 -8.66 3.11 6.68
C VAL A 169 -9.09 4.15 5.67
N GLY A 170 -9.04 3.78 4.39
CA GLY A 170 -9.32 4.66 3.26
C GLY A 170 -8.11 5.42 2.73
N ASP A 171 -7.00 5.55 3.49
CA ASP A 171 -5.78 6.16 2.96
C ASP A 171 -5.11 5.24 1.93
N PHE A 172 -4.66 5.79 0.81
CA PHE A 172 -3.84 5.12 -0.19
C PHE A 172 -2.58 5.94 -0.48
N TYR A 173 -1.42 5.34 -0.31
CA TYR A 173 -0.11 5.95 -0.54
C TYR A 173 0.52 5.39 -1.81
N PHE A 174 1.07 6.29 -2.64
CA PHE A 174 1.82 5.98 -3.85
C PHE A 174 3.25 6.49 -3.70
N PHE A 175 4.21 5.72 -4.18
CA PHE A 175 5.64 6.04 -4.08
C PHE A 175 6.42 5.37 -5.21
N PRO A 176 7.62 5.89 -5.56
CA PRO A 176 8.48 5.21 -6.52
C PRO A 176 8.86 3.81 -6.04
N ASN A 177 8.84 2.85 -6.96
CA ASN A 177 9.07 1.43 -6.67
C ASN A 177 10.40 1.13 -5.95
N TYR A 178 11.44 1.94 -6.19
CA TYR A 178 12.76 1.78 -5.60
C TYR A 178 12.87 2.21 -4.14
N LEU A 179 11.85 2.88 -3.58
CA LEU A 179 11.86 3.22 -2.17
C LEU A 179 11.76 1.97 -1.31
N MET A 180 12.85 1.70 -0.58
CA MET A 180 12.86 0.65 0.42
C MET A 180 11.78 0.92 1.47
N HIS A 181 11.06 -0.11 1.85
CA HIS A 181 10.04 0.03 2.87
C HIS A 181 9.87 -1.25 3.69
N ILE A 182 9.38 -1.06 4.90
CA ILE A 182 9.12 -2.08 5.90
C ILE A 182 7.74 -1.86 6.50
N VAL A 183 7.02 -2.96 6.75
CA VAL A 183 5.78 -2.95 7.54
C VAL A 183 6.05 -3.64 8.86
N TYR A 184 5.89 -2.89 9.95
CA TYR A 184 6.11 -3.40 11.29
C TYR A 184 4.98 -4.34 11.72
N PRO A 185 5.28 -5.35 12.56
CA PRO A 185 4.25 -6.17 13.18
C PRO A 185 3.36 -5.34 14.10
N PHE A 186 2.20 -5.88 14.42
CA PHE A 186 1.34 -5.37 15.48
C PHE A 186 0.98 -6.51 16.46
N TYR A 187 0.46 -6.16 17.64
CA TYR A 187 0.26 -7.09 18.76
C TYR A 187 -1.20 -7.03 19.23
N ARG A 188 -2.10 -7.52 18.37
CA ARG A 188 -3.55 -7.63 18.65
C ARG A 188 -4.05 -8.97 18.15
N LYS A 189 -4.37 -9.82 19.10
CA LYS A 189 -4.86 -11.17 18.83
C LYS A 189 -6.20 -11.10 18.11
N ASP A 190 -6.40 -12.02 17.16
CA ASP A 190 -7.64 -12.21 16.39
C ASP A 190 -8.12 -10.98 15.60
N GLU A 191 -7.26 -9.98 15.43
CA GLU A 191 -7.56 -8.79 14.61
C GLU A 191 -6.75 -8.78 13.31
N GLU A 192 -7.31 -8.17 12.25
CA GLU A 192 -6.76 -8.14 10.90
C GLU A 192 -6.35 -6.72 10.50
N ARG A 193 -5.14 -6.58 9.95
CA ARG A 193 -4.76 -5.44 9.11
C ARG A 193 -4.84 -5.88 7.65
N ARG A 194 -5.75 -5.28 6.90
CA ARG A 194 -5.97 -5.57 5.48
C ARG A 194 -5.50 -4.40 4.64
N SER A 195 -4.61 -4.68 3.71
CA SER A 195 -4.14 -3.68 2.74
C SER A 195 -4.17 -4.23 1.32
N ILE A 196 -4.30 -3.31 0.36
CA ILE A 196 -4.15 -3.56 -1.07
C ILE A 196 -2.85 -2.93 -1.52
N SER A 197 -2.08 -3.65 -2.33
CA SER A 197 -0.86 -3.15 -2.94
C SER A 197 -0.90 -3.32 -4.45
N PHE A 198 -0.08 -2.54 -5.17
CA PHE A 198 0.07 -2.65 -6.62
C PHE A 198 1.46 -2.23 -7.08
N ASN A 199 1.82 -2.68 -8.29
CA ASN A 199 2.96 -2.20 -9.04
C ASN A 199 2.52 -1.83 -10.47
N ALA A 200 3.06 -0.74 -11.01
CA ALA A 200 2.74 -0.28 -12.35
C ALA A 200 3.96 0.30 -13.07
N LEU A 201 3.88 0.25 -14.41
CA LEU A 201 4.72 1.03 -15.32
C LEU A 201 3.95 2.24 -15.82
N ILE A 202 4.65 3.34 -16.03
CA ILE A 202 4.17 4.54 -16.72
C ILE A 202 5.11 4.85 -17.87
N ASP A 203 4.81 5.89 -18.66
CA ASP A 203 5.65 6.32 -19.79
C ASP A 203 7.11 6.49 -19.36
N GLU A 204 8.05 5.96 -20.15
CA GLU A 204 9.49 5.98 -19.83
C GLU A 204 10.13 7.38 -19.93
N ASN A 205 9.48 8.32 -20.61
CA ASN A 205 10.01 9.66 -20.90
C ASN A 205 9.41 10.77 -20.02
N ILE A 206 9.25 10.48 -18.73
CA ILE A 206 8.75 11.44 -17.74
C ILE A 206 9.90 12.12 -17.00
#